data_a3e4a6bec3e4f17c3b46e67bc476c76f
#
_entry.id   a3e4a6bec3e4f17c3b46e67bc476c76f
#
_cell.length_a   1.000
_cell.length_b   1.000
_cell.length_c   1.000
_cell.angle_alpha   90.00
_cell.angle_beta   90.00
_cell.angle_gamma   90.00
#
_symmetry.space_group_name_H-M   'P 1'
#
loop_
_entity.id
_entity.type
_entity.pdbx_description
1 polymer ?
#
loop_
_entity_poly.entity_id
_entity_poly.type
_entity_poly.pdbx_seq_one_letter_code
_entity_poly.pdbx_strand_id
1 'polypeptide(L)'
;RGDCDTDFEETSSAWFESTLKALGATAEAKSDAPESETVSYSKKNPFPAKLLTNRLLNAEDSERDTRHFEFSLEGSGMSYEVGDVLGVYGKNDPMLVDEVIEAISLDPAEQIDGTPLREALLERYDIRAVSPAMLKEWPVPVEGDFHEVIDLANATKPKFQNANAFVSLLRKLGP
;
A
#
# COMPACT_ATOMS: atom_id res chain seq x y z
N ARG A 1 23.11 25.29 -16.18
CA ARG A 1 22.54 24.20 -16.97
C ARG A 1 23.69 23.32 -17.41
N GLY A 2 23.67 22.05 -17.02
CA GLY A 2 24.62 21.05 -17.51
C GLY A 2 23.91 20.16 -18.54
N ASP A 3 24.53 19.91 -19.67
CA ASP A 3 24.05 18.95 -20.64
C ASP A 3 24.70 17.59 -20.29
N CYS A 4 23.88 16.58 -19.97
CA CYS A 4 24.33 15.24 -19.63
C CYS A 4 24.18 14.35 -20.86
N ASP A 5 25.27 13.73 -21.29
CA ASP A 5 25.32 12.69 -22.32
C ASP A 5 25.66 11.36 -21.63
N THR A 6 26.05 10.34 -22.38
CA THR A 6 26.37 9.00 -21.86
C THR A 6 27.42 8.97 -20.75
N ASP A 7 28.22 10.02 -20.60
CA ASP A 7 29.25 10.17 -19.56
C ASP A 7 28.88 11.32 -18.59
N PHE A 8 27.80 11.11 -17.87
CA PHE A 8 27.15 12.15 -17.05
C PHE A 8 27.66 12.25 -15.60
N GLU A 9 28.43 11.29 -15.11
CA GLU A 9 28.78 11.20 -13.66
C GLU A 9 29.57 12.41 -13.18
N GLU A 10 30.61 12.84 -13.94
CA GLU A 10 31.43 13.98 -13.58
C GLU A 10 30.64 15.31 -13.66
N THR A 11 29.86 15.48 -14.72
CA THR A 11 29.05 16.68 -14.95
C THR A 11 27.92 16.79 -13.93
N SER A 12 27.25 15.68 -13.58
CA SER A 12 26.17 15.66 -12.58
C SER A 12 26.72 15.94 -11.19
N SER A 13 27.86 15.35 -10.81
CA SER A 13 28.48 15.58 -9.51
C SER A 13 28.90 17.03 -9.33
N ALA A 14 29.57 17.63 -10.35
CA ALA A 14 29.98 19.04 -10.32
C ALA A 14 28.76 19.98 -10.24
N TRP A 15 27.67 19.67 -10.93
CA TRP A 15 26.44 20.44 -10.88
C TRP A 15 25.79 20.33 -9.48
N PHE A 16 25.75 19.14 -8.92
CA PHE A 16 25.18 18.87 -7.60
C PHE A 16 25.94 19.63 -6.50
N GLU A 17 27.27 19.53 -6.48
CA GLU A 17 28.12 20.28 -5.54
C GLU A 17 27.93 21.80 -5.65
N SER A 18 27.87 22.32 -6.88
CA SER A 18 27.66 23.74 -7.09
C SER A 18 26.30 24.22 -6.61
N THR A 19 25.28 23.37 -6.75
CA THR A 19 23.90 23.64 -6.31
C THR A 19 23.80 23.63 -4.79
N LEU A 20 24.39 22.64 -4.13
CA LEU A 20 24.45 22.58 -2.67
C LEU A 20 25.16 23.79 -2.07
N LYS A 21 26.28 24.20 -2.70
CA LYS A 21 27.01 25.39 -2.28
C LYS A 21 26.20 26.68 -2.46
N ALA A 22 25.42 26.79 -3.52
CA ALA A 22 24.56 27.93 -3.79
C ALA A 22 23.38 28.01 -2.81
N LEU A 23 22.90 26.85 -2.32
CA LEU A 23 21.83 26.78 -1.32
C LEU A 23 22.33 26.99 0.13
N GLY A 24 23.62 27.18 0.33
CA GLY A 24 24.22 27.37 1.67
C GLY A 24 24.17 26.11 2.54
N ALA A 25 23.96 24.95 1.94
CA ALA A 25 23.99 23.68 2.66
C ALA A 25 25.44 23.32 2.99
N THR A 26 25.87 23.63 4.19
CA THR A 26 27.06 22.99 4.77
C THR A 26 26.65 21.59 5.22
N ALA A 27 27.36 20.57 4.74
CA ALA A 27 27.18 19.19 5.13
C ALA A 27 27.63 18.99 6.59
N GLU A 28 26.80 19.41 7.54
CA GLU A 28 26.89 19.03 8.95
C GLU A 28 25.47 18.87 9.51
N ALA A 29 24.83 17.75 9.21
CA ALA A 29 23.75 17.26 10.01
C ALA A 29 24.14 15.91 10.62
N LYS A 30 25.04 15.94 11.60
CA LYS A 30 25.05 14.90 12.63
C LYS A 30 23.84 15.16 13.50
N SER A 31 22.79 14.37 13.35
CA SER A 31 21.70 14.35 14.33
C SER A 31 22.18 13.59 15.55
N ASP A 32 22.60 14.29 16.58
CA ASP A 32 22.60 13.78 17.95
C ASP A 32 21.14 13.74 18.41
N ALA A 33 20.43 12.67 18.03
CA ALA A 33 19.16 12.33 18.66
C ALA A 33 19.46 11.36 19.83
N PRO A 34 18.83 11.53 21.00
CA PRO A 34 19.04 10.65 22.14
C PRO A 34 18.59 9.23 21.79
N GLU A 35 19.42 8.24 22.13
CA GLU A 35 19.08 6.82 22.08
C GLU A 35 17.88 6.53 23.00
N SER A 36 16.68 6.63 22.48
CA SER A 36 15.51 5.94 23.03
C SER A 36 15.52 4.50 22.51
N GLU A 37 15.09 3.56 23.33
CA GLU A 37 14.96 2.15 22.97
C GLU A 37 14.26 2.03 21.60
N THR A 38 15.08 1.81 20.55
CA THR A 38 14.62 1.89 19.17
C THR A 38 13.85 0.63 18.84
N VAL A 39 12.52 0.72 18.89
CA VAL A 39 11.68 -0.26 18.21
C VAL A 39 12.09 -0.24 16.74
N SER A 40 12.76 -1.28 16.28
CA SER A 40 13.16 -1.38 14.88
C SER A 40 11.93 -1.67 14.02
N TYR A 41 11.51 -0.71 13.24
CA TYR A 41 10.46 -0.90 12.24
C TYR A 41 11.03 -1.56 10.98
N SER A 42 10.23 -2.40 10.34
CA SER A 42 10.63 -3.17 9.18
C SER A 42 9.41 -3.59 8.36
N LYS A 43 9.64 -4.25 7.23
CA LYS A 43 8.57 -4.86 6.42
C LYS A 43 7.63 -5.77 7.24
N LYS A 44 8.15 -6.48 8.26
CA LYS A 44 7.36 -7.38 9.14
C LYS A 44 6.73 -6.65 10.34
N ASN A 45 7.25 -5.50 10.68
CA ASN A 45 6.77 -4.65 11.77
C ASN A 45 6.72 -3.20 11.29
N PRO A 46 5.73 -2.83 10.44
CA PRO A 46 5.64 -1.49 9.88
C PRO A 46 5.30 -0.45 10.96
N PHE A 47 5.83 0.75 10.79
CA PHE A 47 5.49 1.87 11.64
C PHE A 47 4.03 2.31 11.42
N PRO A 48 3.21 2.45 12.46
CA PRO A 48 1.83 2.91 12.34
C PRO A 48 1.79 4.43 12.10
N ALA A 49 2.18 4.86 10.89
CA ALA A 49 2.26 6.25 10.52
C ALA A 49 0.89 6.93 10.51
N LYS A 50 0.82 8.12 11.11
CA LYS A 50 -0.40 8.93 11.06
C LYS A 50 -0.50 9.60 9.69
N LEU A 51 -1.63 9.44 9.01
CA LEU A 51 -1.96 10.19 7.82
C LEU A 51 -2.29 11.65 8.20
N LEU A 52 -1.52 12.60 7.71
CA LEU A 52 -1.69 14.04 7.96
C LEU A 52 -2.55 14.69 6.88
N THR A 53 -2.30 14.33 5.63
CA THR A 53 -2.98 14.92 4.47
C THR A 53 -3.33 13.83 3.47
N ASN A 54 -4.54 13.93 2.93
CA ASN A 54 -5.02 13.21 1.75
C ASN A 54 -5.78 14.19 0.88
N ARG A 55 -5.15 14.69 -0.18
CA ARG A 55 -5.70 15.73 -1.03
C ARG A 55 -5.72 15.30 -2.49
N LEU A 56 -6.88 15.42 -3.14
CA LEU A 56 -7.01 15.26 -4.58
C LEU A 56 -6.27 16.39 -5.30
N LEU A 57 -5.49 16.05 -6.30
CA LEU A 57 -4.71 17.02 -7.11
C LEU A 57 -5.33 17.30 -8.47
N ASN A 58 -6.22 16.44 -8.94
CA ASN A 58 -6.90 16.60 -10.21
C ASN A 58 -8.10 17.54 -10.07
N ALA A 59 -8.50 18.16 -11.18
CA ALA A 59 -9.76 18.88 -11.29
C ALA A 59 -10.96 17.94 -11.20
N GLU A 60 -12.15 18.46 -10.86
CA GLU A 60 -13.37 17.67 -10.63
C GLU A 60 -13.86 16.89 -11.88
N ASP A 61 -13.48 17.36 -13.08
CA ASP A 61 -13.81 16.74 -14.36
C ASP A 61 -12.77 15.74 -14.88
N SER A 62 -11.74 15.47 -14.09
CA SER A 62 -10.69 14.52 -14.45
C SER A 62 -11.12 13.08 -14.22
N GLU A 63 -10.95 12.21 -15.22
CA GLU A 63 -11.12 10.78 -15.08
C GLU A 63 -10.03 10.09 -14.23
N ARG A 64 -8.99 10.85 -13.83
CA ARG A 64 -7.89 10.35 -13.01
C ARG A 64 -8.03 10.82 -11.57
N ASP A 65 -7.66 9.96 -10.63
CA ASP A 65 -7.56 10.27 -9.21
C ASP A 65 -6.08 10.25 -8.79
N THR A 66 -5.43 11.41 -8.84
CA THR A 66 -4.06 11.60 -8.33
C THR A 66 -4.14 12.31 -7.01
N ARG A 67 -3.55 11.73 -5.96
CA ARG A 67 -3.63 12.26 -4.59
C ARG A 67 -2.26 12.56 -4.01
N HIS A 68 -2.23 13.60 -3.22
CA HIS A 68 -1.12 13.95 -2.35
C HIS A 68 -1.37 13.39 -0.96
N PHE A 69 -0.42 12.59 -0.46
CA PHE A 69 -0.45 12.03 0.88
C PHE A 69 0.73 12.54 1.68
N GLU A 70 0.49 12.90 2.94
CA GLU A 70 1.52 13.20 3.93
C GLU A 70 1.37 12.28 5.13
N PHE A 71 2.48 11.65 5.53
CA PHE A 71 2.53 10.78 6.70
C PHE A 71 3.50 11.35 7.73
N SER A 72 3.12 11.28 9.01
CA SER A 72 4.04 11.62 10.09
C SER A 72 5.02 10.48 10.33
N LEU A 73 6.31 10.79 10.39
CA LEU A 73 7.36 9.88 10.84
C LEU A 73 7.79 10.17 12.28
N GLU A 74 7.08 11.07 12.97
CA GLU A 74 7.41 11.45 14.35
C GLU A 74 7.34 10.22 15.28
N GLY A 75 8.40 10.01 16.04
CA GLY A 75 8.53 8.87 16.94
C GLY A 75 8.94 7.55 16.28
N SER A 76 9.11 7.52 14.94
CA SER A 76 9.52 6.30 14.24
C SER A 76 11.02 6.01 14.35
N GLY A 77 11.86 7.02 14.56
CA GLY A 77 13.31 6.92 14.41
C GLY A 77 13.80 6.66 12.98
N MET A 78 12.88 6.67 11.98
CA MET A 78 13.24 6.46 10.59
C MET A 78 13.81 7.72 9.96
N SER A 79 14.88 7.56 9.21
CA SER A 79 15.42 8.54 8.27
C SER A 79 15.36 7.98 6.86
N TYR A 80 15.41 8.86 5.87
CA TYR A 80 15.44 8.45 4.45
C TYR A 80 16.41 9.33 3.67
N GLU A 81 16.95 8.76 2.62
CA GLU A 81 17.85 9.44 1.69
C GLU A 81 17.24 9.45 0.28
N VAL A 82 17.79 10.27 -0.59
CA VAL A 82 17.35 10.33 -1.99
C VAL A 82 17.62 8.98 -2.67
N GLY A 83 16.56 8.39 -3.24
CA GLY A 83 16.62 7.07 -3.88
C GLY A 83 16.06 5.93 -3.01
N ASP A 84 15.75 6.18 -1.76
CA ASP A 84 15.10 5.18 -0.90
C ASP A 84 13.68 4.84 -1.39
N VAL A 85 13.27 3.61 -1.13
CA VAL A 85 11.94 3.12 -1.47
C VAL A 85 11.06 3.08 -0.23
N LEU A 86 9.92 3.74 -0.29
CA LEU A 86 8.90 3.70 0.75
C LEU A 86 7.87 2.61 0.46
N GLY A 87 7.74 1.65 1.37
CA GLY A 87 6.63 0.71 1.39
C GLY A 87 5.49 1.22 2.26
N VAL A 88 4.27 1.27 1.72
CA VAL A 88 3.08 1.67 2.46
C VAL A 88 2.12 0.50 2.52
N TYR A 89 1.68 0.14 3.75
CA TYR A 89 0.64 -0.86 3.98
C TYR A 89 -0.68 -0.14 4.22
N GLY A 90 -1.61 -0.30 3.29
CA GLY A 90 -2.98 0.17 3.46
C GLY A 90 -3.83 -0.87 4.19
N LYS A 91 -4.90 -0.40 4.86
CA LYS A 91 -6.00 -1.26 5.31
C LYS A 91 -7.14 -1.12 4.33
N ASN A 92 -7.91 -2.20 4.16
CA ASN A 92 -9.15 -2.13 3.39
C ASN A 92 -10.20 -1.31 4.12
N ASP A 93 -11.15 -0.75 3.36
CA ASP A 93 -12.31 -0.07 3.93
C ASP A 93 -13.16 -1.07 4.72
N PRO A 94 -13.49 -0.81 6.00
CA PRO A 94 -14.32 -1.69 6.82
C PRO A 94 -15.71 -1.99 6.22
N MET A 95 -16.31 -1.02 5.52
CA MET A 95 -17.60 -1.20 4.86
C MET A 95 -17.49 -2.18 3.69
N LEU A 96 -16.44 -2.03 2.84
CA LEU A 96 -16.18 -2.95 1.75
C LEU A 96 -15.90 -4.37 2.25
N VAL A 97 -15.17 -4.51 3.38
CA VAL A 97 -14.93 -5.82 4.01
C VAL A 97 -16.24 -6.48 4.41
N ASP A 98 -17.14 -5.73 5.07
CA ASP A 98 -18.42 -6.24 5.53
C ASP A 98 -19.33 -6.62 4.34
N GLU A 99 -19.36 -5.79 3.27
CA GLU A 99 -20.10 -6.07 2.04
C GLU A 99 -19.59 -7.33 1.31
N VAL A 100 -18.26 -7.51 1.22
CA VAL A 100 -17.69 -8.71 0.61
C VAL A 100 -18.04 -9.95 1.40
N ILE A 101 -17.92 -9.93 2.74
CA ILE A 101 -18.29 -11.07 3.61
C ILE A 101 -19.76 -11.44 3.44
N GLU A 102 -20.65 -10.45 3.39
CA GLU A 102 -22.07 -10.66 3.15
C GLU A 102 -22.33 -11.29 1.77
N ALA A 103 -21.70 -10.75 0.71
CA ALA A 103 -21.87 -11.23 -0.66
C ALA A 103 -21.43 -12.69 -0.84
N ILE A 104 -20.36 -13.11 -0.14
CA ILE A 104 -19.87 -14.51 -0.19
C ILE A 104 -20.50 -15.41 0.88
N SER A 105 -21.32 -14.86 1.78
CA SER A 105 -22.07 -15.58 2.83
C SER A 105 -21.17 -16.42 3.73
N LEU A 106 -20.03 -15.90 4.16
CA LEU A 106 -19.12 -16.55 5.12
C LEU A 106 -19.28 -15.94 6.54
N ASP A 107 -18.88 -16.69 7.55
CA ASP A 107 -18.88 -16.20 8.93
C ASP A 107 -17.68 -15.26 9.15
N PRO A 108 -17.89 -13.99 9.54
CA PRO A 108 -16.82 -13.04 9.82
C PRO A 108 -15.90 -13.48 10.97
N ALA A 109 -16.37 -14.35 11.86
CA ALA A 109 -15.59 -14.88 13.00
C ALA A 109 -14.78 -16.14 12.65
N GLU A 110 -14.96 -16.71 11.46
CA GLU A 110 -14.19 -17.89 11.03
C GLU A 110 -12.69 -17.60 11.04
N GLN A 111 -11.90 -18.54 11.55
CA GLN A 111 -10.48 -18.31 11.80
C GLN A 111 -9.61 -18.58 10.57
N ILE A 112 -8.76 -17.63 10.21
CA ILE A 112 -7.70 -17.70 9.20
C ILE A 112 -6.37 -17.53 9.91
N ASP A 113 -5.59 -18.59 10.01
CA ASP A 113 -4.28 -18.57 10.69
C ASP A 113 -4.35 -17.92 12.10
N GLY A 114 -5.41 -18.24 12.85
CA GLY A 114 -5.63 -17.72 14.22
C GLY A 114 -6.15 -16.27 14.28
N THR A 115 -6.62 -15.72 13.15
CA THR A 115 -7.20 -14.37 13.06
C THR A 115 -8.61 -14.48 12.49
N PRO A 116 -9.62 -13.76 13.02
CA PRO A 116 -10.96 -13.73 12.42
C PRO A 116 -10.92 -13.29 10.96
N LEU A 117 -11.77 -13.89 10.11
CA LEU A 117 -11.87 -13.57 8.68
C LEU A 117 -11.98 -12.06 8.42
N ARG A 118 -12.85 -11.38 9.17
CA ARG A 118 -13.06 -9.94 9.05
C ARG A 118 -11.77 -9.14 9.27
N GLU A 119 -11.01 -9.48 10.31
CA GLU A 119 -9.76 -8.81 10.63
C GLU A 119 -8.66 -9.16 9.58
N ALA A 120 -8.62 -10.41 9.14
CA ALA A 120 -7.70 -10.84 8.10
C ALA A 120 -7.96 -10.11 6.76
N LEU A 121 -9.23 -9.96 6.36
CA LEU A 121 -9.59 -9.20 5.16
C LEU A 121 -9.32 -7.70 5.33
N LEU A 122 -9.45 -7.14 6.52
CA LEU A 122 -9.16 -5.73 6.77
C LEU A 122 -7.67 -5.40 6.59
N GLU A 123 -6.76 -6.31 6.98
CA GLU A 123 -5.35 -5.98 7.14
C GLU A 123 -4.39 -6.77 6.24
N ARG A 124 -4.79 -7.94 5.72
CA ARG A 124 -3.84 -8.89 5.12
C ARG A 124 -4.09 -9.21 3.65
N TYR A 125 -5.28 -9.01 3.14
CA TYR A 125 -5.67 -9.44 1.80
C TYR A 125 -6.21 -8.30 0.96
N ASP A 126 -5.82 -8.24 -0.32
CA ASP A 126 -6.41 -7.33 -1.30
C ASP A 126 -7.78 -7.87 -1.73
N ILE A 127 -8.84 -7.16 -1.36
CA ILE A 127 -10.23 -7.50 -1.67
C ILE A 127 -10.82 -6.63 -2.77
N ARG A 128 -10.03 -5.77 -3.41
CA ARG A 128 -10.54 -4.88 -4.45
C ARG A 128 -10.41 -5.49 -5.84
N ALA A 129 -9.20 -5.82 -6.24
CA ALA A 129 -8.92 -6.16 -7.62
C ALA A 129 -9.17 -7.64 -7.93
N VAL A 130 -9.93 -7.90 -8.97
CA VAL A 130 -10.07 -9.24 -9.55
C VAL A 130 -8.83 -9.57 -10.36
N SER A 131 -8.22 -10.74 -10.08
CA SER A 131 -7.06 -11.21 -10.84
C SER A 131 -7.47 -12.32 -11.82
N PRO A 132 -6.75 -12.47 -12.96
CA PRO A 132 -7.00 -13.59 -13.87
C PRO A 132 -6.83 -14.97 -13.23
N ALA A 133 -5.98 -15.08 -12.19
CA ALA A 133 -5.81 -16.32 -11.44
C ALA A 133 -7.04 -16.62 -10.58
N MET A 134 -7.59 -15.59 -9.91
CA MET A 134 -8.82 -15.70 -9.13
C MET A 134 -9.99 -16.18 -10.00
N LEU A 135 -10.19 -15.62 -11.20
CA LEU A 135 -11.28 -16.00 -12.10
C LEU A 135 -11.23 -17.48 -12.51
N LYS A 136 -10.04 -18.06 -12.65
CA LYS A 136 -9.87 -19.49 -13.01
C LYS A 136 -10.29 -20.44 -11.91
N GLU A 137 -10.14 -20.02 -10.65
CA GLU A 137 -10.43 -20.82 -9.46
C GLU A 137 -11.71 -20.39 -8.76
N TRP A 138 -12.45 -19.43 -9.35
CA TRP A 138 -13.74 -18.98 -8.81
C TRP A 138 -14.74 -20.12 -8.80
N PRO A 139 -15.50 -20.35 -7.70
CA PRO A 139 -16.28 -21.57 -7.52
C PRO A 139 -17.50 -21.71 -8.44
N VAL A 140 -17.82 -20.68 -9.21
CA VAL A 140 -18.91 -20.69 -10.17
C VAL A 140 -18.45 -20.09 -11.50
N PRO A 141 -19.05 -20.48 -12.65
CA PRO A 141 -18.72 -19.88 -13.94
C PRO A 141 -18.90 -18.36 -13.92
N VAL A 142 -17.95 -17.64 -14.48
CA VAL A 142 -17.95 -16.18 -14.56
C VAL A 142 -18.24 -15.77 -16.00
N GLU A 143 -19.35 -15.08 -16.21
CA GLU A 143 -19.69 -14.47 -17.48
C GLU A 143 -19.64 -12.95 -17.34
N GLY A 144 -18.86 -12.29 -18.20
CA GLY A 144 -18.63 -10.85 -18.16
C GLY A 144 -17.23 -10.46 -17.68
N ASP A 145 -16.98 -9.17 -17.64
CA ASP A 145 -15.72 -8.58 -17.22
C ASP A 145 -15.92 -7.88 -15.87
N PHE A 146 -15.17 -8.31 -14.86
CA PHE A 146 -15.25 -7.78 -13.51
C PHE A 146 -13.88 -7.26 -13.09
N HIS A 147 -13.86 -6.05 -12.57
CA HIS A 147 -12.66 -5.40 -12.07
C HIS A 147 -12.55 -5.44 -10.54
N GLU A 148 -13.71 -5.45 -9.86
CA GLU A 148 -13.77 -5.48 -8.39
C GLU A 148 -14.37 -6.79 -7.86
N VAL A 149 -13.80 -7.28 -6.75
CA VAL A 149 -14.23 -8.55 -6.12
C VAL A 149 -15.67 -8.47 -5.63
N ILE A 150 -16.10 -7.30 -5.14
CA ILE A 150 -17.49 -7.11 -4.67
C ILE A 150 -18.50 -7.27 -5.79
N ASP A 151 -18.21 -6.73 -6.97
CA ASP A 151 -19.11 -6.85 -8.14
C ASP A 151 -19.19 -8.31 -8.62
N LEU A 152 -18.03 -8.98 -8.68
CA LEU A 152 -17.97 -10.40 -9.02
C LEU A 152 -18.76 -11.25 -8.03
N ALA A 153 -18.60 -10.99 -6.71
CA ALA A 153 -19.30 -11.74 -5.67
C ALA A 153 -20.82 -11.50 -5.73
N ASN A 154 -21.26 -10.26 -5.91
CA ASN A 154 -22.68 -9.92 -6.03
C ASN A 154 -23.35 -10.51 -7.27
N ALA A 155 -22.65 -10.51 -8.41
CA ALA A 155 -23.17 -11.05 -9.65
C ALA A 155 -23.28 -12.59 -9.63
N THR A 156 -22.30 -13.26 -9.04
CA THR A 156 -22.17 -14.72 -9.11
C THR A 156 -22.69 -15.45 -7.87
N LYS A 157 -22.79 -14.76 -6.72
CA LYS A 157 -23.21 -15.31 -5.42
C LYS A 157 -22.51 -16.64 -5.10
N PRO A 158 -21.18 -16.65 -5.03
CA PRO A 158 -20.40 -17.85 -4.88
C PRO A 158 -20.67 -18.52 -3.53
N LYS A 159 -20.51 -19.85 -3.49
CA LYS A 159 -20.52 -20.59 -2.23
C LYS A 159 -19.14 -21.18 -1.98
N PHE A 160 -18.45 -20.63 -1.03
CA PHE A 160 -17.18 -21.18 -0.56
C PHE A 160 -17.41 -22.22 0.54
N GLN A 161 -16.55 -23.25 0.59
CA GLN A 161 -16.64 -24.27 1.63
C GLN A 161 -16.26 -23.73 3.01
N ASN A 162 -15.33 -22.79 3.04
CA ASN A 162 -14.82 -22.13 4.23
C ASN A 162 -14.07 -20.84 3.83
N ALA A 163 -13.69 -20.05 4.83
CA ALA A 163 -12.96 -18.79 4.63
C ALA A 163 -11.57 -19.00 4.01
N ASN A 164 -10.88 -20.12 4.33
CA ASN A 164 -9.58 -20.42 3.72
C ASN A 164 -9.69 -20.59 2.20
N ALA A 165 -10.76 -21.20 1.71
CA ALA A 165 -10.98 -21.36 0.27
C ALA A 165 -11.13 -20.00 -0.44
N PHE A 166 -11.75 -19.02 0.20
CA PHE A 166 -11.86 -17.67 -0.35
C PHE A 166 -10.53 -16.92 -0.30
N VAL A 167 -9.88 -16.86 0.86
CA VAL A 167 -8.64 -16.07 1.01
C VAL A 167 -7.48 -16.63 0.20
N SER A 168 -7.49 -17.92 -0.16
CA SER A 168 -6.48 -18.52 -1.04
C SER A 168 -6.49 -17.91 -2.45
N LEU A 169 -7.62 -17.34 -2.89
CA LEU A 169 -7.76 -16.67 -4.18
C LEU A 169 -7.26 -15.22 -4.15
N LEU A 170 -7.14 -14.63 -2.96
CA LEU A 170 -6.77 -13.23 -2.78
C LEU A 170 -5.25 -13.05 -2.76
N ARG A 171 -4.80 -11.89 -3.21
CA ARG A 171 -3.41 -11.46 -2.99
C ARG A 171 -3.25 -10.97 -1.56
N LYS A 172 -2.09 -11.24 -0.97
CA LYS A 172 -1.74 -10.63 0.31
C LYS A 172 -1.44 -9.14 0.10
N LEU A 173 -1.96 -8.30 1.00
CA LEU A 173 -1.53 -6.92 1.12
C LEU A 173 -0.08 -6.92 1.60
N GLY A 174 0.75 -6.15 0.93
CA GLY A 174 2.13 -5.99 1.29
C GLY A 174 2.97 -5.49 0.12
N PRO A 175 4.07 -4.80 0.42
CA PRO A 175 5.03 -4.37 -0.60
C PRO A 175 5.79 -5.53 -1.19
#